data_0dd3fb286130eb5ce783d7dc8c08f434
#
_entry.id   0dd3fb286130eb5ce783d7dc8c08f434
#
_cell.length_a   1.000
_cell.length_b   1.000
_cell.length_c   1.000
_cell.angle_alpha   90.00
_cell.angle_beta   90.00
_cell.angle_gamma   90.00
#
_symmetry.space_group_name_H-M   'P 1'
#
loop_
_entity.id
_entity.type
_entity.pdbx_description
1 polymer ?
#
loop_
_entity_poly.entity_id
_entity_poly.type
_entity_poly.pdbx_seq_one_letter_code
_entity_poly.pdbx_strand_id
1 'polypeptide(L)'
;MKLTAYMDAHVFDELKDEWNLLVEHSISNTIFLTWEWQSTWWNSYESGDLWVVACRDDEGKLVGLGPWFIHQIDGERVVRTIGCVDVTDYVDVIAHSDYAQEVQTQLAMFLRAHNEVFDRINLCNIPEQSPTLELFPPCLEAFGFNAERVLQEVCPIINLPENWEGYLEALDKKQRHEIRRKLRRMEEAQYEYVIVNHTHDLQAMIDQFLALMRASHPEKARFLDDPHNTTFFKRILPVVFARGWLKLSFLVVEGKATATYCDFDYGGNILVYNSGLLPDESSHLSPGIVLLSMNIRDAIEKHHRVFDFLRGNETYKYRMGATDTRVYKLRAHMRERVPQAAGALDD
;
A
#
# COMPACT_ATOMS: atom_id res chain seq x y z
N MET A 1 -2.00 -7.38 29.00
CA MET A 1 -1.56 -7.67 27.60
C MET A 1 -0.15 -8.25 27.60
N LYS A 2 0.13 -9.30 26.83
CA LYS A 2 1.45 -9.93 26.70
C LYS A 2 2.07 -9.59 25.34
N LEU A 3 3.37 -9.23 25.32
CA LEU A 3 4.11 -8.95 24.10
C LEU A 3 5.11 -10.09 23.81
N THR A 4 5.24 -10.44 22.52
CA THR A 4 6.25 -11.38 22.03
C THR A 4 6.93 -10.76 20.82
N ALA A 5 8.25 -10.69 20.83
CA ALA A 5 9.05 -10.25 19.69
C ALA A 5 9.55 -11.46 18.90
N TYR A 6 9.43 -11.40 17.59
CA TYR A 6 9.92 -12.38 16.63
C TYR A 6 11.01 -11.74 15.78
N MET A 7 12.12 -12.42 15.66
CA MET A 7 13.33 -11.92 14.99
C MET A 7 13.71 -12.74 13.75
N ASP A 8 12.86 -13.66 13.33
CA ASP A 8 13.03 -14.50 12.15
C ASP A 8 11.73 -14.76 11.40
N ALA A 9 11.83 -15.23 10.17
CA ALA A 9 10.70 -15.41 9.26
C ALA A 9 9.68 -16.49 9.71
N HIS A 10 9.99 -17.30 10.73
CA HIS A 10 9.07 -18.29 11.28
C HIS A 10 7.79 -17.61 11.86
N VAL A 11 7.85 -16.34 12.21
CA VAL A 11 6.68 -15.54 12.62
C VAL A 11 5.54 -15.61 11.60
N PHE A 12 5.85 -15.66 10.32
CA PHE A 12 4.82 -15.73 9.28
C PHE A 12 4.12 -17.09 9.25
N ASP A 13 4.80 -18.16 9.66
CA ASP A 13 4.17 -19.48 9.80
C ASP A 13 3.34 -19.54 11.09
N GLU A 14 3.87 -19.02 12.21
CA GLU A 14 3.24 -19.06 13.52
C GLU A 14 1.96 -18.21 13.58
N LEU A 15 1.98 -17.00 13.00
CA LEU A 15 0.85 -16.07 13.06
C LEU A 15 -0.09 -16.15 11.84
N LYS A 16 0.14 -17.05 10.91
CA LYS A 16 -0.57 -17.15 9.64
C LYS A 16 -2.09 -17.12 9.77
N ASP A 17 -2.61 -17.94 10.65
CA ASP A 17 -4.06 -18.12 10.80
C ASP A 17 -4.74 -16.96 11.57
N GLU A 18 -3.98 -16.22 12.37
CA GLU A 18 -4.47 -15.11 13.17
C GLU A 18 -4.25 -13.72 12.51
N TRP A 19 -3.23 -13.62 11.63
CA TRP A 19 -2.81 -12.34 11.06
C TRP A 19 -3.94 -11.62 10.33
N ASN A 20 -4.55 -12.26 9.34
CA ASN A 20 -5.63 -11.66 8.56
C ASN A 20 -6.90 -11.43 9.38
N LEU A 21 -7.18 -12.27 10.39
CA LEU A 21 -8.27 -12.03 11.31
C LEU A 21 -8.06 -10.72 12.11
N LEU A 22 -6.83 -10.42 12.51
CA LEU A 22 -6.51 -9.15 13.13
C LEU A 22 -6.65 -7.99 12.14
N VAL A 23 -6.14 -8.14 10.91
CA VAL A 23 -6.25 -7.10 9.86
C VAL A 23 -7.72 -6.75 9.59
N GLU A 24 -8.60 -7.75 9.49
CA GLU A 24 -10.04 -7.56 9.25
C GLU A 24 -10.74 -6.74 10.36
N HIS A 25 -10.25 -6.83 11.61
CA HIS A 25 -10.77 -6.08 12.75
C HIS A 25 -10.01 -4.78 13.03
N SER A 26 -8.99 -4.47 12.23
CA SER A 26 -8.23 -3.22 12.33
C SER A 26 -8.88 -2.10 11.51
N ILE A 27 -8.76 -0.86 12.00
CA ILE A 27 -9.13 0.33 11.22
C ILE A 27 -8.22 0.48 10.00
N SER A 28 -6.96 0.04 10.10
CA SER A 28 -5.96 0.07 9.04
C SER A 28 -6.03 -1.16 8.12
N ASN A 29 -7.22 -1.69 7.85
CA ASN A 29 -7.43 -2.85 6.98
C ASN A 29 -7.13 -2.51 5.51
N THR A 30 -5.93 -2.86 5.05
CA THR A 30 -5.50 -2.73 3.65
C THR A 30 -4.86 -4.03 3.15
N ILE A 31 -4.87 -4.26 1.84
CA ILE A 31 -4.21 -5.43 1.22
C ILE A 31 -2.71 -5.49 1.59
N PHE A 32 -2.08 -4.34 1.75
CA PHE A 32 -0.65 -4.21 2.04
C PHE A 32 -0.26 -4.67 3.46
N LEU A 33 -1.24 -4.80 4.38
CA LEU A 33 -1.04 -5.31 5.73
C LEU A 33 -1.44 -6.77 5.88
N THR A 34 -1.99 -7.40 4.84
CA THR A 34 -2.34 -8.82 4.88
C THR A 34 -1.10 -9.71 5.03
N TRP A 35 -1.30 -10.90 5.58
CA TRP A 35 -0.26 -11.90 5.71
C TRP A 35 0.41 -12.21 4.35
N GLU A 36 -0.39 -12.29 3.29
CA GLU A 36 0.05 -12.57 1.93
C GLU A 36 1.05 -11.52 1.45
N TRP A 37 0.74 -10.24 1.69
CA TRP A 37 1.62 -9.15 1.28
C TRP A 37 2.88 -9.10 2.13
N GLN A 38 2.74 -9.08 3.45
CA GLN A 38 3.83 -8.89 4.40
C GLN A 38 4.86 -10.03 4.32
N SER A 39 4.39 -11.30 4.27
CA SER A 39 5.27 -12.47 4.13
C SER A 39 5.94 -12.51 2.75
N THR A 40 5.21 -12.21 1.66
CA THR A 40 5.79 -12.18 0.30
C THR A 40 6.82 -11.06 0.16
N TRP A 41 6.53 -9.89 0.74
CA TRP A 41 7.47 -8.78 0.75
C TRP A 41 8.75 -9.15 1.46
N TRP A 42 8.64 -9.67 2.70
CA TRP A 42 9.80 -10.08 3.46
C TRP A 42 10.67 -11.08 2.69
N ASN A 43 10.07 -12.15 2.20
CA ASN A 43 10.76 -13.20 1.44
C ASN A 43 11.34 -12.74 0.08
N SER A 44 11.00 -11.54 -0.37
CA SER A 44 11.50 -11.00 -1.64
C SER A 44 12.61 -9.97 -1.46
N TYR A 45 12.63 -9.27 -0.33
CA TYR A 45 13.56 -8.15 -0.09
C TYR A 45 14.58 -8.41 1.02
N GLU A 46 14.20 -9.13 2.09
CA GLU A 46 15.08 -9.45 3.23
C GLU A 46 15.96 -8.26 3.67
N SER A 47 15.34 -7.08 3.82
CA SER A 47 16.02 -5.78 3.83
C SER A 47 16.62 -5.38 5.18
N GLY A 48 16.91 -6.33 6.09
CA GLY A 48 17.47 -6.04 7.41
C GLY A 48 17.14 -7.10 8.44
N ASP A 49 17.09 -6.72 9.71
CA ASP A 49 16.76 -7.62 10.81
C ASP A 49 15.25 -7.59 11.08
N LEU A 50 14.56 -8.71 10.88
CA LEU A 50 13.13 -8.81 11.16
C LEU A 50 12.85 -8.56 12.64
N TRP A 51 11.81 -7.81 12.93
CA TRP A 51 11.44 -7.46 14.30
C TRP A 51 9.93 -7.27 14.45
N VAL A 52 9.16 -8.35 14.31
CA VAL A 52 7.71 -8.33 14.47
C VAL A 52 7.36 -8.45 15.95
N VAL A 53 6.54 -7.51 16.44
CA VAL A 53 6.09 -7.48 17.84
C VAL A 53 4.60 -7.79 17.89
N ALA A 54 4.24 -8.94 18.45
CA ALA A 54 2.85 -9.35 18.63
C ALA A 54 2.34 -8.98 20.03
N CYS A 55 1.14 -8.38 20.07
CA CYS A 55 0.43 -8.05 21.29
C CYS A 55 -0.77 -9.01 21.45
N ARG A 56 -0.83 -9.74 22.57
CA ARG A 56 -1.94 -10.63 22.89
C ARG A 56 -2.65 -10.12 24.14
N ASP A 57 -3.96 -10.23 24.16
CA ASP A 57 -4.77 -9.97 25.37
C ASP A 57 -4.57 -11.03 26.45
N ASP A 58 -5.31 -10.92 27.55
CA ASP A 58 -5.17 -11.83 28.68
C ASP A 58 -5.76 -13.24 28.41
N GLU A 59 -6.55 -13.37 27.34
CA GLU A 59 -7.08 -14.65 26.84
C GLU A 59 -6.15 -15.29 25.81
N GLY A 60 -5.08 -14.60 25.42
CA GLY A 60 -4.09 -15.04 24.42
C GLY A 60 -4.45 -14.75 22.97
N LYS A 61 -5.54 -14.02 22.69
CA LYS A 61 -5.92 -13.59 21.35
C LYS A 61 -4.96 -12.55 20.83
N LEU A 62 -4.56 -12.65 19.56
CA LEU A 62 -3.76 -11.63 18.89
C LEU A 62 -4.61 -10.38 18.65
N VAL A 63 -4.22 -9.25 19.25
CA VAL A 63 -4.95 -7.98 19.21
C VAL A 63 -4.13 -6.83 18.67
N GLY A 64 -2.82 -7.03 18.44
CA GLY A 64 -1.95 -6.03 17.84
C GLY A 64 -0.68 -6.60 17.25
N LEU A 65 -0.15 -5.93 16.23
CA LEU A 65 1.14 -6.22 15.60
C LEU A 65 1.88 -4.91 15.31
N GLY A 66 3.16 -4.84 15.70
CA GLY A 66 4.14 -3.96 15.11
C GLY A 66 4.92 -4.77 14.06
N PRO A 67 4.52 -4.76 12.78
CA PRO A 67 5.15 -5.54 11.72
C PRO A 67 6.42 -4.81 11.25
N TRP A 68 7.47 -4.88 12.03
CA TRP A 68 8.66 -4.06 11.86
C TRP A 68 9.89 -4.88 11.45
N PHE A 69 10.89 -4.15 11.00
CA PHE A 69 12.26 -4.61 10.82
C PHE A 69 13.21 -3.46 11.11
N ILE A 70 14.48 -3.78 11.41
CA ILE A 70 15.54 -2.81 11.63
C ILE A 70 16.43 -2.79 10.40
N HIS A 71 16.58 -1.60 9.81
CA HIS A 71 17.36 -1.39 8.59
C HIS A 71 18.51 -0.43 8.87
N GLN A 72 19.70 -0.75 8.33
CA GLN A 72 20.85 0.15 8.37
C GLN A 72 20.71 1.21 7.27
N ILE A 73 20.58 2.49 7.65
CA ILE A 73 20.47 3.62 6.74
C ILE A 73 21.44 4.70 7.19
N ASP A 74 22.40 5.05 6.34
CA ASP A 74 23.41 6.09 6.62
C ASP A 74 24.18 5.89 7.95
N GLY A 75 24.39 4.63 8.32
CA GLY A 75 25.07 4.24 9.56
C GLY A 75 24.20 4.19 10.81
N GLU A 76 22.90 4.48 10.67
CA GLU A 76 21.91 4.40 11.77
C GLU A 76 21.03 3.15 11.62
N ARG A 77 20.65 2.55 12.74
CA ARG A 77 19.69 1.47 12.85
C ARG A 77 18.28 2.05 12.93
N VAL A 78 17.47 1.84 11.90
CA VAL A 78 16.16 2.48 11.78
C VAL A 78 15.06 1.44 11.86
N VAL A 79 14.14 1.58 12.80
CA VAL A 79 12.91 0.79 12.84
C VAL A 79 12.00 1.24 11.72
N ARG A 80 11.60 0.30 10.86
CA ARG A 80 10.70 0.52 9.72
C ARG A 80 9.57 -0.51 9.71
N THR A 81 8.44 -0.18 9.10
CA THR A 81 7.37 -1.14 8.84
C THR A 81 7.75 -2.03 7.67
N ILE A 82 7.48 -3.34 7.74
CA ILE A 82 7.59 -4.26 6.61
C ILE A 82 6.75 -3.69 5.46
N GLY A 83 7.34 -3.60 4.27
CA GLY A 83 6.70 -2.92 3.13
C GLY A 83 7.18 -1.47 2.91
N CYS A 84 7.98 -0.90 3.79
CA CYS A 84 8.46 0.49 3.71
C CYS A 84 9.50 0.70 2.59
N VAL A 85 9.14 0.33 1.38
CA VAL A 85 9.86 0.56 0.11
C VAL A 85 8.83 0.80 -1.02
N ASP A 86 9.31 0.99 -2.23
CA ASP A 86 8.55 1.47 -3.39
C ASP A 86 7.38 0.60 -3.89
N VAL A 87 7.24 -0.64 -3.40
CA VAL A 87 6.16 -1.55 -3.84
C VAL A 87 4.93 -1.55 -2.91
N THR A 88 4.93 -0.76 -1.85
CA THR A 88 3.84 -0.76 -0.86
C THR A 88 3.34 0.65 -0.62
N ASP A 89 2.04 0.87 -0.73
CA ASP A 89 1.46 2.21 -0.65
C ASP A 89 0.89 2.57 0.71
N TYR A 90 0.36 1.60 1.47
CA TYR A 90 -0.22 1.81 2.79
C TYR A 90 0.31 0.78 3.79
N VAL A 91 0.96 1.25 4.84
CA VAL A 91 1.39 0.39 5.96
C VAL A 91 1.10 1.07 7.29
N ASP A 92 1.00 0.27 8.36
CA ASP A 92 0.63 0.77 9.67
C ASP A 92 1.05 -0.21 10.78
N VAL A 93 0.83 0.19 12.03
CA VAL A 93 0.63 -0.71 13.15
C VAL A 93 -0.73 -1.37 12.97
N ILE A 94 -0.80 -2.70 13.08
CA ILE A 94 -2.06 -3.43 12.99
C ILE A 94 -2.61 -3.56 14.41
N ALA A 95 -3.75 -2.94 14.70
CA ALA A 95 -4.38 -3.01 16.00
C ALA A 95 -5.88 -3.26 15.84
N HIS A 96 -6.39 -4.24 16.60
CA HIS A 96 -7.83 -4.45 16.72
C HIS A 96 -8.48 -3.15 17.21
N SER A 97 -9.59 -2.73 16.61
CA SER A 97 -10.24 -1.44 16.89
C SER A 97 -10.51 -1.20 18.38
N ASP A 98 -10.94 -2.22 19.11
CA ASP A 98 -11.25 -2.12 20.53
C ASP A 98 -10.01 -2.01 21.43
N TYR A 99 -8.83 -2.37 20.92
CA TYR A 99 -7.56 -2.37 21.65
C TYR A 99 -6.57 -1.33 21.14
N ALA A 100 -6.98 -0.46 20.20
CA ALA A 100 -6.07 0.44 19.51
C ALA A 100 -5.18 1.27 20.46
N GLN A 101 -5.76 1.91 21.48
CA GLN A 101 -5.01 2.70 22.45
C GLN A 101 -4.06 1.85 23.30
N GLU A 102 -4.49 0.68 23.74
CA GLU A 102 -3.67 -0.20 24.59
C GLU A 102 -2.50 -0.76 23.78
N VAL A 103 -2.73 -1.24 22.55
CA VAL A 103 -1.69 -1.74 21.63
C VAL A 103 -0.64 -0.67 21.40
N GLN A 104 -1.02 0.58 21.05
CA GLN A 104 -0.08 1.67 20.84
C GLN A 104 0.76 1.97 22.09
N THR A 105 0.12 1.96 23.26
CA THR A 105 0.81 2.17 24.54
C THR A 105 1.84 1.06 24.82
N GLN A 106 1.45 -0.19 24.65
CA GLN A 106 2.33 -1.35 24.87
C GLN A 106 3.49 -1.40 23.88
N LEU A 107 3.24 -1.10 22.61
CA LEU A 107 4.30 -1.01 21.60
C LEU A 107 5.29 0.13 21.90
N ALA A 108 4.80 1.30 22.35
CA ALA A 108 5.69 2.40 22.75
C ALA A 108 6.54 2.03 23.98
N MET A 109 5.95 1.37 24.97
CA MET A 109 6.68 0.85 26.13
C MET A 109 7.75 -0.19 25.71
N PHE A 110 7.39 -1.10 24.80
CA PHE A 110 8.31 -2.08 24.26
C PHE A 110 9.50 -1.42 23.54
N LEU A 111 9.24 -0.46 22.67
CA LEU A 111 10.30 0.30 21.97
C LEU A 111 11.22 1.02 22.96
N ARG A 112 10.66 1.56 24.05
CA ARG A 112 11.45 2.18 25.13
C ARG A 112 12.35 1.18 25.83
N ALA A 113 11.84 -0.02 26.13
CA ALA A 113 12.58 -1.07 26.80
C ALA A 113 13.73 -1.64 25.96
N HIS A 114 13.66 -1.50 24.63
CA HIS A 114 14.65 -2.04 23.67
C HIS A 114 15.34 -0.91 22.86
N ASN A 115 15.44 0.30 23.41
CA ASN A 115 16.00 1.45 22.68
C ASN A 115 17.50 1.33 22.35
N GLU A 116 18.19 0.33 22.88
CA GLU A 116 19.59 0.03 22.58
C GLU A 116 19.78 -0.68 21.23
N VAL A 117 18.73 -1.28 20.65
CA VAL A 117 18.85 -2.03 19.38
C VAL A 117 18.61 -1.16 18.15
N PHE A 118 18.13 0.06 18.31
CA PHE A 118 17.90 1.01 17.22
C PHE A 118 18.26 2.45 17.63
N ASP A 119 18.46 3.30 16.63
CA ASP A 119 18.82 4.70 16.83
C ASP A 119 17.62 5.64 16.60
N ARG A 120 16.73 5.27 15.65
CA ARG A 120 15.49 6.02 15.38
C ARG A 120 14.37 5.14 14.83
N ILE A 121 13.17 5.67 14.86
CA ILE A 121 11.95 5.09 14.29
C ILE A 121 11.56 5.92 13.08
N ASN A 122 11.21 5.27 11.96
CA ASN A 122 10.70 5.91 10.75
C ASN A 122 9.66 5.02 10.07
N LEU A 123 8.42 5.09 10.55
CA LEU A 123 7.28 4.37 9.98
C LEU A 123 6.72 5.22 8.84
N CYS A 124 6.65 4.65 7.64
CA CYS A 124 6.24 5.34 6.42
C CYS A 124 4.82 4.98 6.00
N ASN A 125 4.27 5.71 5.04
CA ASN A 125 3.03 5.38 4.31
C ASN A 125 1.80 5.14 5.21
N ILE A 126 1.73 5.78 6.38
CA ILE A 126 0.59 5.66 7.30
C ILE A 126 -0.57 6.49 6.74
N PRO A 127 -1.74 5.90 6.43
CA PRO A 127 -2.90 6.64 5.92
C PRO A 127 -3.41 7.70 6.90
N GLU A 128 -3.91 8.81 6.40
CA GLU A 128 -4.38 9.93 7.24
C GLU A 128 -5.52 9.57 8.19
N GLN A 129 -6.32 8.54 7.87
CA GLN A 129 -7.40 8.06 8.74
C GLN A 129 -6.91 7.06 9.81
N SER A 130 -5.63 6.70 9.79
CA SER A 130 -5.10 5.74 10.76
C SER A 130 -5.10 6.30 12.18
N PRO A 131 -5.63 5.55 13.16
CA PRO A 131 -5.54 5.94 14.56
C PRO A 131 -4.09 6.00 15.07
N THR A 132 -3.16 5.32 14.43
CA THR A 132 -1.73 5.39 14.76
C THR A 132 -1.19 6.82 14.73
N LEU A 133 -1.65 7.66 13.79
CA LEU A 133 -1.20 9.06 13.69
C LEU A 133 -1.62 9.94 14.88
N GLU A 134 -2.71 9.59 15.57
CA GLU A 134 -3.22 10.33 16.72
C GLU A 134 -2.80 9.69 18.05
N LEU A 135 -2.73 8.36 18.11
CA LEU A 135 -2.52 7.62 19.35
C LEU A 135 -1.03 7.34 19.65
N PHE A 136 -0.24 7.03 18.61
CA PHE A 136 1.14 6.58 18.82
C PHE A 136 2.13 7.69 19.22
N PRO A 137 2.09 8.90 18.62
CA PRO A 137 2.98 9.98 19.02
C PRO A 137 2.92 10.30 20.52
N PRO A 138 1.75 10.55 21.15
CA PRO A 138 1.70 10.82 22.59
C PRO A 138 2.15 9.63 23.44
N CYS A 139 1.91 8.37 22.99
CA CYS A 139 2.45 7.20 23.67
C CYS A 139 3.99 7.18 23.64
N LEU A 140 4.59 7.42 22.48
CA LEU A 140 6.04 7.51 22.35
C LEU A 140 6.63 8.63 23.21
N GLU A 141 5.99 9.80 23.22
CA GLU A 141 6.42 10.95 24.04
C GLU A 141 6.36 10.66 25.54
N ALA A 142 5.34 9.94 26.00
CA ALA A 142 5.21 9.50 27.40
C ALA A 142 6.36 8.57 27.82
N PHE A 143 6.91 7.80 26.88
CA PHE A 143 8.07 6.93 27.11
C PHE A 143 9.43 7.55 26.75
N GLY A 144 9.48 8.88 26.54
CA GLY A 144 10.72 9.63 26.43
C GLY A 144 11.28 9.76 25.02
N PHE A 145 10.48 9.53 24.00
CA PHE A 145 10.82 9.86 22.62
C PHE A 145 10.42 11.30 22.28
N ASN A 146 11.07 11.88 21.28
CA ASN A 146 10.52 12.97 20.49
C ASN A 146 9.86 12.35 19.27
N ALA A 147 8.58 12.61 19.05
CA ALA A 147 7.83 12.05 17.94
C ALA A 147 7.27 13.18 17.05
N GLU A 148 7.32 13.00 15.73
CA GLU A 148 6.78 13.94 14.75
C GLU A 148 6.01 13.20 13.66
N ARG A 149 4.90 13.81 13.20
CA ARG A 149 4.16 13.41 12.03
C ARG A 149 4.55 14.31 10.86
N VAL A 150 5.02 13.69 9.77
CA VAL A 150 5.47 14.40 8.56
C VAL A 150 4.63 13.97 7.38
N LEU A 151 4.01 14.93 6.67
CA LEU A 151 3.33 14.63 5.40
C LEU A 151 4.32 13.98 4.44
N GLN A 152 3.95 12.83 3.88
CA GLN A 152 4.81 12.10 2.96
C GLN A 152 4.38 12.30 1.52
N GLU A 153 3.12 12.00 1.20
CA GLU A 153 2.61 12.04 -0.16
C GLU A 153 1.09 12.14 -0.19
N VAL A 154 0.54 12.47 -1.36
CA VAL A 154 -0.89 12.41 -1.62
C VAL A 154 -1.27 11.10 -2.29
N CYS A 155 -2.50 10.65 -2.01
CA CYS A 155 -3.11 9.46 -2.58
C CYS A 155 -4.48 9.84 -3.14
N PRO A 156 -4.58 10.18 -4.44
CA PRO A 156 -5.83 10.62 -5.03
C PRO A 156 -6.84 9.48 -5.13
N ILE A 157 -8.09 9.73 -4.71
CA ILE A 157 -9.19 8.77 -4.74
C ILE A 157 -10.41 9.33 -5.46
N ILE A 158 -11.24 8.45 -6.02
CA ILE A 158 -12.59 8.78 -6.47
C ILE A 158 -13.57 8.05 -5.55
N ASN A 159 -14.44 8.81 -4.87
CA ASN A 159 -15.63 8.23 -4.25
C ASN A 159 -16.61 7.89 -5.37
N LEU A 160 -16.84 6.60 -5.58
CA LEU A 160 -17.63 6.13 -6.71
C LEU A 160 -19.13 6.40 -6.49
N PRO A 161 -19.83 6.97 -7.47
CA PRO A 161 -21.28 7.14 -7.42
C PRO A 161 -22.00 5.84 -7.76
N GLU A 162 -23.33 5.83 -7.63
CA GLU A 162 -24.16 4.66 -7.88
C GLU A 162 -24.16 4.18 -9.35
N ASN A 163 -23.87 5.08 -10.30
CA ASN A 163 -23.91 4.72 -11.71
C ASN A 163 -22.90 5.56 -12.55
N TRP A 164 -22.62 5.05 -13.75
CA TRP A 164 -21.65 5.65 -14.67
C TRP A 164 -22.01 7.07 -15.12
N GLU A 165 -23.27 7.39 -15.36
CA GLU A 165 -23.69 8.73 -15.79
C GLU A 165 -23.45 9.74 -14.65
N GLY A 166 -23.76 9.38 -13.40
CA GLY A 166 -23.46 10.19 -12.22
C GLY A 166 -21.95 10.48 -12.08
N TYR A 167 -21.10 9.50 -12.37
CA TYR A 167 -19.66 9.72 -12.42
C TYR A 167 -19.28 10.73 -13.50
N LEU A 168 -19.78 10.58 -14.71
CA LEU A 168 -19.49 11.51 -15.80
C LEU A 168 -20.01 12.92 -15.51
N GLU A 169 -21.17 13.05 -14.85
CA GLU A 169 -21.74 14.36 -14.47
C GLU A 169 -20.92 15.08 -13.40
N ALA A 170 -20.28 14.34 -12.50
CA ALA A 170 -19.39 14.88 -11.47
C ALA A 170 -18.10 15.47 -12.06
N LEU A 171 -17.68 15.03 -13.25
CA LEU A 171 -16.50 15.58 -13.92
C LEU A 171 -16.79 16.98 -14.52
N ASP A 172 -15.72 17.78 -14.64
CA ASP A 172 -15.84 19.01 -15.43
C ASP A 172 -16.24 18.71 -16.89
N LYS A 173 -16.88 19.69 -17.54
CA LYS A 173 -17.43 19.55 -18.89
C LYS A 173 -16.40 19.07 -19.92
N LYS A 174 -15.15 19.57 -19.82
CA LYS A 174 -14.08 19.23 -20.76
C LYS A 174 -13.67 17.77 -20.60
N GLN A 175 -13.43 17.31 -19.37
CA GLN A 175 -13.01 15.93 -19.11
C GLN A 175 -14.11 14.94 -19.47
N ARG A 176 -15.36 15.21 -19.11
CA ARG A 176 -16.52 14.42 -19.51
C ARG A 176 -16.63 14.24 -21.02
N HIS A 177 -16.51 15.32 -21.79
CA HIS A 177 -16.53 15.26 -23.25
C HIS A 177 -15.34 14.46 -23.80
N GLU A 178 -14.18 14.62 -23.23
CA GLU A 178 -12.97 13.93 -23.66
C GLU A 178 -13.06 12.42 -23.42
N ILE A 179 -13.56 11.98 -22.27
CA ILE A 179 -13.77 10.56 -21.96
C ILE A 179 -14.79 9.96 -22.93
N ARG A 180 -15.97 10.60 -23.11
CA ARG A 180 -16.99 10.13 -24.06
C ARG A 180 -16.45 10.03 -25.48
N ARG A 181 -15.64 11.02 -25.91
CA ARG A 181 -15.03 11.04 -27.24
C ARG A 181 -14.04 9.88 -27.43
N LYS A 182 -13.19 9.60 -26.42
CA LYS A 182 -12.22 8.51 -26.46
C LYS A 182 -12.88 7.14 -26.47
N LEU A 183 -13.89 6.92 -25.62
CA LEU A 183 -14.66 5.68 -25.59
C LEU A 183 -15.34 5.42 -26.95
N ARG A 184 -16.05 6.41 -27.51
CA ARG A 184 -16.69 6.27 -28.83
C ARG A 184 -15.69 5.98 -29.94
N ARG A 185 -14.51 6.63 -29.94
CA ARG A 185 -13.46 6.36 -30.93
C ARG A 185 -12.92 4.93 -30.80
N MET A 186 -12.82 4.40 -29.60
CA MET A 186 -12.42 3.02 -29.37
C MET A 186 -13.48 2.04 -29.87
N GLU A 187 -14.76 2.36 -29.73
CA GLU A 187 -15.86 1.54 -30.26
C GLU A 187 -15.84 1.39 -31.79
N GLU A 188 -15.20 2.33 -32.52
CA GLU A 188 -15.00 2.26 -33.97
C GLU A 188 -13.80 1.36 -34.36
N ALA A 189 -12.96 0.99 -33.39
CA ALA A 189 -11.82 0.09 -33.58
C ALA A 189 -12.17 -1.35 -33.19
N GLN A 190 -11.44 -2.31 -33.72
CA GLN A 190 -11.52 -3.70 -33.25
C GLN A 190 -10.76 -3.82 -31.93
N TYR A 191 -11.48 -3.93 -30.81
CA TYR A 191 -10.87 -4.03 -29.49
C TYR A 191 -11.54 -5.10 -28.63
N GLU A 192 -10.80 -5.54 -27.59
CA GLU A 192 -11.29 -6.40 -26.53
C GLU A 192 -10.89 -5.82 -25.18
N TYR A 193 -11.83 -5.79 -24.24
CA TYR A 193 -11.57 -5.51 -22.82
C TYR A 193 -11.50 -6.85 -22.08
N VAL A 194 -10.31 -7.20 -21.62
CA VAL A 194 -10.03 -8.48 -20.97
C VAL A 194 -9.76 -8.24 -19.48
N ILE A 195 -10.50 -8.94 -18.62
CA ILE A 195 -10.19 -9.08 -17.20
C ILE A 195 -9.72 -10.52 -16.98
N VAL A 196 -8.52 -10.67 -16.45
CA VAL A 196 -7.91 -11.99 -16.22
C VAL A 196 -8.70 -12.76 -15.17
N ASN A 197 -9.00 -14.02 -15.49
CA ASN A 197 -9.73 -14.94 -14.63
C ASN A 197 -9.14 -16.35 -14.75
N HIS A 198 -9.74 -17.33 -14.09
CA HIS A 198 -9.25 -18.72 -14.02
C HIS A 198 -9.23 -19.48 -15.36
N THR A 199 -9.76 -18.91 -16.45
CA THR A 199 -9.68 -19.53 -17.79
C THR A 199 -8.42 -19.11 -18.55
N HIS A 200 -7.69 -18.10 -18.06
CA HIS A 200 -6.48 -17.60 -18.67
C HIS A 200 -5.24 -18.29 -18.06
N ASP A 201 -4.15 -18.35 -18.82
CA ASP A 201 -2.83 -18.67 -18.29
C ASP A 201 -2.32 -17.47 -17.48
N LEU A 202 -2.46 -17.55 -16.16
CA LEU A 202 -2.11 -16.45 -15.26
C LEU A 202 -0.64 -16.04 -15.40
N GLN A 203 0.28 -17.00 -15.55
CA GLN A 203 1.71 -16.67 -15.66
C GLN A 203 2.00 -15.90 -16.94
N ALA A 204 1.41 -16.32 -18.06
CA ALA A 204 1.55 -15.62 -19.34
C ALA A 204 0.97 -14.19 -19.26
N MET A 205 -0.17 -14.00 -18.56
CA MET A 205 -0.79 -12.70 -18.38
C MET A 205 0.05 -11.78 -17.47
N ILE A 206 0.68 -12.32 -16.42
CA ILE A 206 1.62 -11.58 -15.56
C ILE A 206 2.86 -11.16 -16.35
N ASP A 207 3.45 -12.06 -17.12
CA ASP A 207 4.62 -11.74 -17.94
C ASP A 207 4.29 -10.67 -19.02
N GLN A 208 3.09 -10.72 -19.60
CA GLN A 208 2.60 -9.69 -20.52
C GLN A 208 2.40 -8.33 -19.84
N PHE A 209 1.83 -8.32 -18.63
CA PHE A 209 1.72 -7.10 -17.80
C PHE A 209 3.10 -6.48 -17.53
N LEU A 210 4.07 -7.27 -17.07
CA LEU A 210 5.42 -6.79 -16.78
C LEU A 210 6.12 -6.27 -18.04
N ALA A 211 5.91 -6.90 -19.19
CA ALA A 211 6.42 -6.43 -20.48
C ALA A 211 5.84 -5.06 -20.87
N LEU A 212 4.52 -4.86 -20.74
CA LEU A 212 3.86 -3.58 -21.00
C LEU A 212 4.25 -2.50 -19.99
N MET A 213 4.38 -2.87 -18.72
CA MET A 213 4.88 -1.96 -17.67
C MET A 213 6.28 -1.46 -18.00
N ARG A 214 7.20 -2.36 -18.38
CA ARG A 214 8.57 -2.04 -18.79
C ARG A 214 8.60 -1.12 -20.01
N ALA A 215 7.76 -1.37 -21.01
CA ALA A 215 7.70 -0.59 -22.24
C ALA A 215 7.13 0.81 -22.03
N SER A 216 6.32 1.03 -21.00
CA SER A 216 5.53 2.25 -20.83
C SER A 216 6.34 3.48 -20.44
N HIS A 217 7.43 3.31 -19.67
CA HIS A 217 8.27 4.43 -19.21
C HIS A 217 9.67 3.96 -18.79
N PRO A 218 10.75 4.75 -19.08
CA PRO A 218 12.11 4.38 -18.69
C PRO A 218 12.32 4.13 -17.19
N GLU A 219 11.59 4.85 -16.31
CA GLU A 219 11.66 4.63 -14.86
C GLU A 219 11.05 3.30 -14.45
N LYS A 220 9.95 2.89 -15.08
CA LYS A 220 9.36 1.55 -14.84
C LYS A 220 10.28 0.43 -15.35
N ALA A 221 10.99 0.66 -16.46
CA ALA A 221 12.01 -0.26 -16.93
C ALA A 221 13.13 -0.42 -15.89
N ARG A 222 13.70 0.70 -15.41
CA ARG A 222 14.75 0.69 -14.36
C ARG A 222 14.26 0.05 -13.06
N PHE A 223 13.03 0.33 -12.66
CA PHE A 223 12.42 -0.31 -11.49
C PHE A 223 12.36 -1.83 -11.63
N LEU A 224 11.97 -2.34 -12.81
CA LEU A 224 11.92 -3.77 -13.11
C LEU A 224 13.31 -4.39 -13.41
N ASP A 225 14.37 -3.59 -13.56
CA ASP A 225 15.75 -4.09 -13.66
C ASP A 225 16.28 -4.56 -12.30
N ASP A 226 15.73 -4.07 -11.19
CA ASP A 226 15.98 -4.64 -9.88
C ASP A 226 15.29 -6.02 -9.79
N PRO A 227 16.06 -7.11 -9.59
CA PRO A 227 15.51 -8.46 -9.55
C PRO A 227 14.55 -8.68 -8.35
N HIS A 228 14.70 -7.94 -7.25
CA HIS A 228 13.80 -8.03 -6.10
C HIS A 228 12.38 -7.57 -6.48
N ASN A 229 12.26 -6.47 -7.24
CA ASN A 229 10.98 -5.96 -7.69
C ASN A 229 10.28 -6.95 -8.63
N THR A 230 10.99 -7.46 -9.64
CA THR A 230 10.43 -8.47 -10.57
C THR A 230 10.05 -9.75 -9.84
N THR A 231 10.88 -10.21 -8.91
CA THR A 231 10.60 -11.38 -8.08
C THR A 231 9.37 -11.17 -7.20
N PHE A 232 9.25 -10.00 -6.58
CA PHE A 232 8.08 -9.64 -5.78
C PHE A 232 6.79 -9.71 -6.59
N PHE A 233 6.73 -9.06 -7.76
CA PHE A 233 5.55 -9.13 -8.63
C PHE A 233 5.18 -10.57 -9.00
N LYS A 234 6.16 -11.37 -9.41
CA LYS A 234 5.94 -12.78 -9.81
C LYS A 234 5.49 -13.67 -8.63
N ARG A 235 5.80 -13.29 -7.39
CA ARG A 235 5.36 -14.00 -6.20
C ARG A 235 4.00 -13.52 -5.70
N ILE A 236 3.80 -12.19 -5.61
CA ILE A 236 2.59 -11.65 -5.00
C ILE A 236 1.35 -11.80 -5.90
N LEU A 237 1.47 -11.57 -7.23
CA LEU A 237 0.30 -11.58 -8.11
C LEU A 237 -0.45 -12.93 -8.15
N PRO A 238 0.22 -14.10 -8.22
CA PRO A 238 -0.48 -15.38 -8.08
C PRO A 238 -1.15 -15.57 -6.71
N VAL A 239 -0.52 -15.09 -5.64
CA VAL A 239 -1.05 -15.22 -4.28
C VAL A 239 -2.33 -14.41 -4.11
N VAL A 240 -2.32 -13.13 -4.51
CA VAL A 240 -3.51 -12.28 -4.44
C VAL A 240 -4.59 -12.68 -5.45
N PHE A 241 -4.21 -13.29 -6.59
CA PHE A 241 -5.16 -13.89 -7.53
C PHE A 241 -5.91 -15.07 -6.90
N ALA A 242 -5.21 -15.96 -6.22
CA ALA A 242 -5.82 -17.10 -5.52
C ALA A 242 -6.79 -16.66 -4.40
N ARG A 243 -6.58 -15.46 -3.83
CA ARG A 243 -7.49 -14.83 -2.86
C ARG A 243 -8.67 -14.11 -3.51
N GLY A 244 -8.71 -14.00 -4.84
CA GLY A 244 -9.71 -13.22 -5.56
C GLY A 244 -9.52 -11.71 -5.46
N TRP A 245 -8.33 -11.24 -5.06
CA TRP A 245 -8.04 -9.82 -4.87
C TRP A 245 -7.36 -9.16 -6.08
N LEU A 246 -6.88 -9.94 -7.06
CA LEU A 246 -6.24 -9.38 -8.26
C LEU A 246 -7.29 -9.03 -9.31
N LYS A 247 -7.28 -7.79 -9.78
CA LYS A 247 -7.97 -7.33 -10.99
C LYS A 247 -6.92 -6.92 -12.02
N LEU A 248 -6.44 -7.88 -12.80
CA LEU A 248 -5.50 -7.62 -13.90
C LEU A 248 -6.32 -7.46 -15.19
N SER A 249 -6.24 -6.30 -15.82
CA SER A 249 -7.02 -5.96 -17.01
C SER A 249 -6.13 -5.56 -18.18
N PHE A 250 -6.60 -5.86 -19.40
CA PHE A 250 -5.93 -5.51 -20.64
C PHE A 250 -6.92 -4.88 -21.64
N LEU A 251 -6.42 -3.95 -22.43
CA LEU A 251 -7.06 -3.48 -23.64
C LEU A 251 -6.27 -4.04 -24.83
N VAL A 252 -6.93 -4.90 -25.59
CA VAL A 252 -6.38 -5.51 -26.80
C VAL A 252 -6.96 -4.75 -27.98
N VAL A 253 -6.12 -4.20 -28.84
CA VAL A 253 -6.51 -3.49 -30.07
C VAL A 253 -5.91 -4.21 -31.25
N GLU A 254 -6.74 -4.60 -32.23
CA GLU A 254 -6.30 -5.34 -33.44
C GLU A 254 -5.48 -6.60 -33.08
N GLY A 255 -5.90 -7.32 -32.03
CA GLY A 255 -5.26 -8.55 -31.56
C GLY A 255 -3.97 -8.34 -30.74
N LYS A 256 -3.59 -7.09 -30.42
CA LYS A 256 -2.40 -6.75 -29.66
C LYS A 256 -2.76 -6.06 -28.35
N ALA A 257 -2.23 -6.53 -27.21
CA ALA A 257 -2.39 -5.85 -25.94
C ALA A 257 -1.64 -4.52 -25.96
N THR A 258 -2.38 -3.42 -25.85
CA THR A 258 -1.84 -2.04 -25.95
C THR A 258 -1.78 -1.33 -24.61
N ALA A 259 -2.62 -1.70 -23.65
CA ALA A 259 -2.63 -1.17 -22.29
C ALA A 259 -2.99 -2.25 -21.29
N THR A 260 -2.52 -2.08 -20.06
CA THR A 260 -2.84 -2.96 -18.92
C THR A 260 -2.91 -2.16 -17.63
N TYR A 261 -3.77 -2.60 -16.71
CA TYR A 261 -3.79 -2.18 -15.31
C TYR A 261 -3.73 -3.41 -14.41
N CYS A 262 -2.90 -3.30 -13.40
CA CYS A 262 -2.82 -4.22 -12.28
C CYS A 262 -3.45 -3.51 -11.08
N ASP A 263 -4.67 -3.85 -10.78
CA ASP A 263 -5.46 -3.29 -9.70
C ASP A 263 -5.72 -4.38 -8.65
N PHE A 264 -6.01 -3.96 -7.41
CA PHE A 264 -6.49 -4.88 -6.39
C PHE A 264 -7.93 -4.56 -6.03
N ASP A 265 -8.76 -5.59 -5.97
CA ASP A 265 -10.13 -5.57 -5.46
C ASP A 265 -10.09 -6.01 -3.99
N TYR A 266 -10.09 -5.06 -3.07
CA TYR A 266 -9.94 -5.36 -1.65
C TYR A 266 -10.82 -4.46 -0.78
N GLY A 267 -11.52 -5.06 0.19
CA GLY A 267 -12.34 -4.32 1.15
C GLY A 267 -13.46 -3.47 0.53
N GLY A 268 -13.94 -3.84 -0.68
CA GLY A 268 -14.95 -3.10 -1.44
C GLY A 268 -14.41 -1.85 -2.14
N ASN A 269 -13.11 -1.77 -2.34
CA ASN A 269 -12.43 -0.70 -3.07
C ASN A 269 -11.55 -1.28 -4.18
N ILE A 270 -11.33 -0.51 -5.24
CA ILE A 270 -10.33 -0.82 -6.26
C ILE A 270 -9.09 0.03 -6.01
N LEU A 271 -7.94 -0.63 -5.86
CA LEU A 271 -6.64 -0.01 -5.64
C LEU A 271 -5.83 -0.09 -6.94
N VAL A 272 -5.55 1.04 -7.59
CA VAL A 272 -4.83 1.11 -8.88
C VAL A 272 -3.34 1.01 -8.61
N TYR A 273 -2.81 -0.20 -8.63
CA TYR A 273 -1.46 -0.47 -8.16
C TYR A 273 -0.39 -0.15 -9.22
N ASN A 274 -0.58 -0.61 -10.45
CA ASN A 274 0.37 -0.30 -11.51
C ASN A 274 -0.27 -0.43 -12.90
N SER A 275 0.40 0.12 -13.90
CA SER A 275 -0.09 0.09 -15.28
C SER A 275 1.04 -0.07 -16.29
N GLY A 276 0.70 -0.53 -17.47
CA GLY A 276 1.59 -0.60 -18.62
C GLY A 276 0.91 -0.11 -19.90
N LEU A 277 1.68 0.41 -20.82
CA LEU A 277 1.20 0.97 -22.08
C LEU A 277 2.26 0.77 -23.15
N LEU A 278 1.89 0.38 -24.37
CA LEU A 278 2.77 0.46 -25.52
C LEU A 278 2.86 1.91 -25.98
N PRO A 279 4.05 2.52 -25.96
CA PRO A 279 4.27 3.83 -26.57
C PRO A 279 4.01 3.75 -28.08
N ASP A 280 3.49 4.82 -28.64
CA ASP A 280 3.35 5.05 -30.09
C ASP A 280 2.34 4.18 -30.85
N GLU A 281 2.03 2.98 -30.39
CA GLU A 281 1.01 2.15 -31.01
C GLU A 281 -0.39 2.57 -30.53
N SER A 282 -1.29 2.80 -31.47
CA SER A 282 -2.67 3.21 -31.17
C SER A 282 -2.80 4.46 -30.28
N SER A 283 -1.76 5.31 -30.18
CA SER A 283 -1.75 6.51 -29.34
C SER A 283 -2.94 7.45 -29.61
N HIS A 284 -3.40 7.50 -30.87
CA HIS A 284 -4.59 8.26 -31.28
C HIS A 284 -5.88 7.76 -30.62
N LEU A 285 -5.93 6.50 -30.18
CA LEU A 285 -7.05 5.90 -29.45
C LEU A 285 -6.99 6.14 -27.93
N SER A 286 -5.84 6.56 -27.42
CA SER A 286 -5.58 6.80 -25.98
C SER A 286 -5.90 5.55 -25.11
N PRO A 287 -5.31 4.36 -25.39
CA PRO A 287 -5.74 3.09 -24.82
C PRO A 287 -5.63 3.06 -23.29
N GLY A 288 -4.63 3.70 -22.69
CA GLY A 288 -4.51 3.80 -21.23
C GLY A 288 -5.69 4.51 -20.55
N ILE A 289 -6.15 5.64 -21.12
CA ILE A 289 -7.31 6.37 -20.58
C ILE A 289 -8.62 5.62 -20.84
N VAL A 290 -8.73 4.95 -21.99
CA VAL A 290 -9.91 4.12 -22.30
C VAL A 290 -10.02 2.95 -21.32
N LEU A 291 -8.94 2.19 -21.13
CA LEU A 291 -8.92 1.08 -20.19
C LEU A 291 -9.20 1.53 -18.76
N LEU A 292 -8.61 2.64 -18.31
CA LEU A 292 -8.90 3.24 -17.02
C LEU A 292 -10.38 3.59 -16.87
N SER A 293 -10.99 4.21 -17.89
CA SER A 293 -12.41 4.54 -17.89
C SER A 293 -13.29 3.28 -17.81
N MET A 294 -12.90 2.20 -18.50
CA MET A 294 -13.60 0.91 -18.43
C MET A 294 -13.46 0.28 -17.04
N ASN A 295 -12.27 0.36 -16.41
CA ASN A 295 -12.04 -0.14 -15.07
C ASN A 295 -12.86 0.62 -14.01
N ILE A 296 -12.98 1.96 -14.14
CA ILE A 296 -13.84 2.77 -13.26
C ILE A 296 -15.30 2.39 -13.45
N ARG A 297 -15.76 2.23 -14.71
CA ARG A 297 -17.13 1.82 -15.00
C ARG A 297 -17.44 0.45 -14.43
N ASP A 298 -16.58 -0.54 -14.62
CA ASP A 298 -16.71 -1.89 -14.06
C ASP A 298 -16.77 -1.84 -12.51
N ALA A 299 -15.95 -0.99 -11.87
CA ALA A 299 -15.97 -0.80 -10.42
C ALA A 299 -17.33 -0.23 -9.94
N ILE A 300 -17.88 0.75 -10.65
CA ILE A 300 -19.22 1.32 -10.35
C ILE A 300 -20.30 0.24 -10.52
N GLU A 301 -20.29 -0.49 -11.64
CA GLU A 301 -21.27 -1.53 -11.94
C GLU A 301 -21.22 -2.70 -10.93
N LYS A 302 -20.06 -2.92 -10.30
CA LYS A 302 -19.87 -3.90 -9.21
C LYS A 302 -20.08 -3.32 -7.80
N HIS A 303 -20.54 -2.07 -7.71
CA HIS A 303 -20.85 -1.38 -6.46
C HIS A 303 -19.66 -1.20 -5.50
N HIS A 304 -18.45 -1.03 -6.03
CA HIS A 304 -17.31 -0.60 -5.23
C HIS A 304 -17.53 0.83 -4.73
N ARG A 305 -16.95 1.14 -3.57
CA ARG A 305 -17.14 2.44 -2.91
C ARG A 305 -16.10 3.47 -3.33
N VAL A 306 -14.85 3.03 -3.51
CA VAL A 306 -13.71 3.89 -3.79
C VAL A 306 -12.88 3.29 -4.91
N PHE A 307 -12.42 4.17 -5.80
CA PHE A 307 -11.39 3.89 -6.78
C PHE A 307 -10.15 4.69 -6.37
N ASP A 308 -9.18 4.00 -5.79
CA ASP A 308 -8.00 4.57 -5.15
C ASP A 308 -6.81 4.46 -6.09
N PHE A 309 -6.24 5.60 -6.49
CA PHE A 309 -5.08 5.66 -7.37
C PHE A 309 -3.76 5.46 -6.63
N LEU A 310 -3.80 5.18 -5.34
CA LEU A 310 -2.63 5.05 -4.48
C LEU A 310 -1.73 6.29 -4.55
N ARG A 311 -0.48 6.20 -4.09
CA ARG A 311 0.42 7.35 -4.01
C ARG A 311 0.72 7.97 -5.38
N GLY A 312 1.01 9.27 -5.37
CA GLY A 312 1.42 10.06 -6.52
C GLY A 312 0.38 11.04 -7.00
N ASN A 313 0.84 12.20 -7.47
CA ASN A 313 0.03 13.35 -7.86
C ASN A 313 -0.05 13.53 -9.39
N GLU A 314 -0.02 12.44 -10.16
CA GLU A 314 -0.04 12.52 -11.61
C GLU A 314 -1.33 13.14 -12.13
N THR A 315 -1.18 14.08 -13.03
CA THR A 315 -2.28 14.93 -13.56
C THR A 315 -3.46 14.12 -14.09
N TYR A 316 -3.24 12.91 -14.63
CA TYR A 316 -4.34 12.11 -15.18
C TYR A 316 -5.34 11.66 -14.11
N LYS A 317 -4.89 11.40 -12.88
CA LYS A 317 -5.74 11.01 -11.74
C LYS A 317 -6.80 12.09 -11.47
N TYR A 318 -6.39 13.35 -11.41
CA TYR A 318 -7.28 14.49 -11.20
C TYR A 318 -8.21 14.76 -12.40
N ARG A 319 -7.73 14.49 -13.62
CA ARG A 319 -8.59 14.55 -14.81
C ARG A 319 -9.68 13.48 -14.81
N MET A 320 -9.48 12.39 -14.09
CA MET A 320 -10.49 11.35 -13.84
C MET A 320 -11.39 11.67 -12.63
N GLY A 321 -11.25 12.85 -12.01
CA GLY A 321 -12.10 13.32 -10.92
C GLY A 321 -11.62 12.96 -9.52
N ALA A 322 -10.37 12.52 -9.37
CA ALA A 322 -9.82 12.17 -8.07
C ALA A 322 -9.60 13.41 -7.19
N THR A 323 -9.74 13.22 -5.89
CA THR A 323 -9.43 14.17 -4.81
C THR A 323 -8.41 13.56 -3.86
N ASP A 324 -7.56 14.41 -3.26
CA ASP A 324 -6.47 13.93 -2.41
C ASP A 324 -6.95 13.36 -1.07
N THR A 325 -6.41 12.19 -0.75
CA THR A 325 -6.12 11.75 0.61
C THR A 325 -4.60 11.77 0.83
N ARG A 326 -4.12 11.44 2.03
CA ARG A 326 -2.70 11.60 2.36
C ARG A 326 -2.13 10.42 3.09
N VAL A 327 -0.82 10.24 2.94
CA VAL A 327 -0.02 9.37 3.81
C VAL A 327 1.06 10.16 4.53
N TYR A 328 1.39 9.69 5.71
CA TYR A 328 2.34 10.34 6.61
C TYR A 328 3.48 9.39 6.98
N LYS A 329 4.60 10.00 7.39
CA LYS A 329 5.66 9.34 8.15
C LYS A 329 5.50 9.69 9.61
N LEU A 330 5.66 8.70 10.46
CA LEU A 330 5.89 8.90 11.88
C LEU A 330 7.36 8.68 12.16
N ARG A 331 8.04 9.73 12.61
CA ARG A 331 9.46 9.71 13.01
C ARG A 331 9.57 9.86 14.50
N ALA A 332 10.46 9.10 15.11
CA ALA A 332 10.76 9.30 16.51
C ALA A 332 12.22 8.93 16.83
N HIS A 333 12.77 9.57 17.83
CA HIS A 333 14.09 9.28 18.41
C HIS A 333 14.05 9.54 19.91
N MET A 334 14.95 8.90 20.65
CA MET A 334 15.07 9.14 22.10
C MET A 334 15.44 10.59 22.38
N ARG A 335 14.79 11.17 23.37
CA ARG A 335 15.22 12.48 23.93
C ARG A 335 16.64 12.34 24.49
N GLU A 336 17.52 13.27 24.13
CA GLU A 336 18.83 13.37 24.76
C GLU A 336 18.61 13.61 26.27
N ARG A 337 19.32 12.84 27.10
CA ARG A 337 19.36 13.14 28.53
C ARG A 337 20.11 14.47 28.68
N VAL A 338 19.39 15.55 29.00
CA VAL A 338 20.04 16.76 29.50
C VAL A 338 20.79 16.34 30.73
N PRO A 339 22.14 16.48 30.79
CA PRO A 339 22.89 16.21 32.00
C PRO A 339 22.28 17.08 33.11
N GLN A 340 21.77 16.46 34.19
CA GLN A 340 21.45 17.22 35.38
C GLN A 340 22.75 17.94 35.77
N ALA A 341 22.73 19.26 35.72
CA ALA A 341 23.85 20.07 36.28
C ALA A 341 24.05 19.57 37.72
N ALA A 342 25.23 19.03 37.98
CA ALA A 342 25.61 18.63 39.33
C ALA A 342 25.35 19.84 40.23
N GLY A 343 24.39 19.69 41.14
CA GLY A 343 24.06 20.74 42.08
C GLY A 343 25.33 21.18 42.77
N ALA A 344 25.62 22.46 42.64
CA ALA A 344 26.65 23.09 43.45
C ALA A 344 26.28 22.83 44.90
N LEU A 345 27.06 22.01 45.58
CA LEU A 345 27.07 21.98 47.03
C LEU A 345 27.72 23.31 47.42
N ASP A 346 26.89 24.27 47.84
CA ASP A 346 27.37 25.44 48.56
C ASP A 346 27.88 24.96 49.90
N ASP A 347 29.18 25.23 50.13
CA ASP A 347 29.84 25.16 51.43
C ASP A 347 29.38 26.30 52.38
#